data_2e20592aa61d3267dcba926406bac2a2
#
_entry.id   2e20592aa61d3267dcba926406bac2a2
#
_cell.length_a   1.000
_cell.length_b   1.000
_cell.length_c   1.000
_cell.angle_alpha   90.00
_cell.angle_beta   90.00
_cell.angle_gamma   90.00
#
_symmetry.space_group_name_H-M   'P 1'
#
loop_
_entity.id
_entity.type
_entity.pdbx_description
1 polymer ?
#
loop_
_entity_poly.entity_id
_entity_poly.type
_entity_poly.pdbx_seq_one_letter_code
_entity_poly.pdbx_strand_id
1 'polypeptide(L)'
;MMPDPSQARIQADTVIRNIRQLVTIAQQPITEAAGQLQIMSDAAIAVHHGEIVWIGHDDEAEPMFQHDTTGKPREITIIDAQGAVVTPGLVDSHTHLVFAGDRAEEFHLRRGGVSYGELLAQGRGILTTMQATRSADTEGLDKITEETCLRIINNLNAMEAIPANQRSRVRVVPTFLGAHSIPPEYRSNRGAYIDLIVEVMLPSFVGLAHFCDVFCEREAFTLEESRRILTRAKELGYKLKIHADQLSASGGAQLAAELGATSADHLDFASDADLDAMREAGVVATLLPGCSYTLRSPYPSARRLLDRGLSVALATDFNPGTSYCENMQMILGLAMSSMGMTLEEALTASTINGARALALHEQIGSIEVGKRCELAFWSISDYHEIGYHFGVNLVQSVLIS
;
A
#
# COMPACT_ATOMS: atom_id res chain seq x y z
N MET A 1 -11.49 -15.00 -40.86
CA MET A 1 -11.07 -16.24 -40.17
C MET A 1 -12.13 -16.47 -39.09
N MET A 2 -12.74 -17.65 -38.96
CA MET A 2 -13.65 -17.90 -37.86
C MET A 2 -12.83 -17.95 -36.56
N PRO A 3 -13.26 -17.30 -35.45
CA PRO A 3 -12.52 -17.38 -34.19
C PRO A 3 -12.46 -18.83 -33.70
N ASP A 4 -11.36 -19.15 -33.01
CA ASP A 4 -11.12 -20.47 -32.39
C ASP A 4 -12.29 -20.81 -31.46
N PRO A 5 -12.91 -21.98 -31.59
CA PRO A 5 -14.04 -22.40 -30.73
C PRO A 5 -13.71 -22.43 -29.23
N SER A 6 -12.44 -22.43 -28.84
CA SER A 6 -12.01 -22.34 -27.44
C SER A 6 -12.19 -20.94 -26.85
N GLN A 7 -12.14 -19.89 -27.65
CA GLN A 7 -12.35 -18.49 -27.26
C GLN A 7 -13.83 -18.14 -27.05
N ALA A 8 -14.74 -18.89 -27.64
CA ALA A 8 -16.20 -18.65 -27.56
C ALA A 8 -16.83 -18.92 -26.17
N ARG A 9 -16.05 -19.23 -25.12
CA ARG A 9 -16.54 -19.59 -23.78
C ARG A 9 -16.24 -18.57 -22.69
N ILE A 10 -15.51 -17.48 -23.01
CA ILE A 10 -15.19 -16.45 -22.02
C ILE A 10 -16.47 -15.66 -21.71
N GLN A 11 -16.92 -15.71 -20.44
CA GLN A 11 -18.02 -14.89 -19.97
C GLN A 11 -17.46 -13.56 -19.43
N ALA A 12 -18.08 -12.46 -19.80
CA ALA A 12 -17.79 -11.15 -19.28
C ALA A 12 -19.09 -10.40 -19.00
N ASP A 13 -19.13 -9.60 -17.96
CA ASP A 13 -20.20 -8.66 -17.66
C ASP A 13 -19.77 -7.19 -17.86
N THR A 14 -18.47 -6.97 -17.90
CA THR A 14 -17.87 -5.65 -18.11
C THR A 14 -16.69 -5.77 -19.08
N VAL A 15 -16.56 -4.81 -19.99
CA VAL A 15 -15.39 -4.68 -20.87
C VAL A 15 -14.88 -3.24 -20.79
N ILE A 16 -13.59 -3.10 -20.49
CA ILE A 16 -12.88 -1.82 -20.45
C ILE A 16 -12.15 -1.68 -21.77
N ARG A 17 -12.43 -0.62 -22.52
CA ARG A 17 -11.92 -0.39 -23.87
C ARG A 17 -11.17 0.92 -23.99
N ASN A 18 -10.52 1.11 -25.16
CA ASN A 18 -9.83 2.35 -25.51
C ASN A 18 -8.73 2.71 -24.48
N ILE A 19 -7.96 1.69 -24.06
CA ILE A 19 -6.80 1.86 -23.17
C ILE A 19 -5.58 2.13 -24.06
N ARG A 20 -4.99 3.33 -23.95
CA ARG A 20 -3.80 3.71 -24.74
C ARG A 20 -2.58 2.87 -24.39
N GLN A 21 -2.27 2.76 -23.11
CA GLN A 21 -1.20 1.93 -22.57
C GLN A 21 -1.70 1.19 -21.34
N LEU A 22 -1.68 -0.12 -21.39
CA LEU A 22 -1.97 -1.00 -20.27
C LEU A 22 -0.65 -1.45 -19.64
N VAL A 23 -0.30 -0.91 -18.49
CA VAL A 23 0.88 -1.26 -17.72
C VAL A 23 0.50 -2.38 -16.77
N THR A 24 0.75 -3.62 -17.13
CA THR A 24 0.18 -4.77 -16.40
C THR A 24 0.93 -5.14 -15.14
N ILE A 25 2.24 -4.95 -15.11
CA ILE A 25 3.15 -5.39 -14.03
C ILE A 25 2.99 -6.91 -13.77
N ALA A 26 2.59 -7.65 -14.81
CA ALA A 26 2.31 -9.07 -14.73
C ALA A 26 3.55 -9.87 -14.34
N GLN A 27 3.35 -10.87 -13.50
CA GLN A 27 4.42 -11.76 -13.03
C GLN A 27 4.70 -12.87 -14.06
N GLN A 28 3.74 -13.14 -14.92
CA GLN A 28 3.87 -14.06 -16.07
C GLN A 28 3.82 -13.24 -17.36
N PRO A 29 4.59 -13.64 -18.40
CA PRO A 29 4.54 -12.95 -19.68
C PRO A 29 3.12 -12.95 -20.27
N ILE A 30 2.68 -11.77 -20.73
CA ILE A 30 1.44 -11.58 -21.46
C ILE A 30 1.79 -11.51 -22.95
N THR A 31 1.05 -12.21 -23.79
CA THR A 31 1.24 -12.18 -25.26
C THR A 31 1.15 -10.73 -25.75
N GLU A 32 2.11 -10.33 -26.58
CA GLU A 32 2.22 -8.98 -27.17
C GLU A 32 2.50 -7.83 -26.21
N ALA A 33 2.61 -8.09 -24.88
CA ALA A 33 3.11 -7.10 -23.94
C ALA A 33 4.64 -7.01 -24.00
N ALA A 34 5.20 -5.82 -23.78
CA ALA A 34 6.62 -5.57 -23.90
C ALA A 34 7.22 -4.88 -22.66
N GLY A 35 8.53 -5.05 -22.50
CA GLY A 35 9.31 -4.42 -21.44
C GLY A 35 9.15 -5.05 -20.06
N GLN A 36 9.86 -4.49 -19.08
CA GLN A 36 9.89 -4.99 -17.70
C GLN A 36 8.52 -4.93 -17.03
N LEU A 37 7.70 -3.92 -17.37
CA LEU A 37 6.35 -3.74 -16.81
C LEU A 37 5.27 -4.49 -17.63
N GLN A 38 5.62 -5.22 -18.68
CA GLN A 38 4.67 -5.90 -19.55
C GLN A 38 3.59 -4.92 -20.07
N ILE A 39 4.01 -3.94 -20.90
CA ILE A 39 3.12 -2.88 -21.41
C ILE A 39 2.51 -3.30 -22.74
N MET A 40 1.18 -3.15 -22.85
CA MET A 40 0.41 -3.37 -24.08
C MET A 40 -0.22 -2.05 -24.54
N SER A 41 -0.09 -1.69 -25.80
CA SER A 41 -0.76 -0.53 -26.42
C SER A 41 -2.11 -0.93 -26.99
N ASP A 42 -3.03 0.05 -27.06
CA ASP A 42 -4.35 -0.13 -27.66
C ASP A 42 -5.08 -1.36 -27.10
N ALA A 43 -5.13 -1.45 -25.77
CA ALA A 43 -5.57 -2.63 -25.05
C ALA A 43 -7.03 -2.54 -24.59
N ALA A 44 -7.58 -3.73 -24.29
CA ALA A 44 -8.84 -3.89 -23.60
C ALA A 44 -8.75 -4.98 -22.53
N ILE A 45 -9.64 -4.91 -21.54
CA ILE A 45 -9.77 -5.88 -20.43
C ILE A 45 -11.21 -6.33 -20.36
N ALA A 46 -11.47 -7.64 -20.28
CA ALA A 46 -12.78 -8.17 -19.95
C ALA A 46 -12.81 -8.68 -18.51
N VAL A 47 -13.92 -8.40 -17.83
CA VAL A 47 -14.13 -8.66 -16.40
C VAL A 47 -15.40 -9.46 -16.22
N HIS A 48 -15.40 -10.40 -15.27
CA HIS A 48 -16.58 -11.15 -14.85
C HIS A 48 -16.62 -11.26 -13.32
N HIS A 49 -17.70 -10.75 -12.73
CA HIS A 49 -17.85 -10.69 -11.28
C HIS A 49 -16.66 -10.06 -10.53
N GLY A 50 -16.07 -9.03 -11.13
CA GLY A 50 -14.93 -8.31 -10.54
C GLY A 50 -13.57 -8.96 -10.78
N GLU A 51 -13.49 -10.10 -11.47
CA GLU A 51 -12.24 -10.76 -11.85
C GLU A 51 -11.91 -10.55 -13.31
N ILE A 52 -10.64 -10.35 -13.63
CA ILE A 52 -10.13 -10.24 -14.99
C ILE A 52 -10.21 -11.61 -15.66
N VAL A 53 -10.95 -11.72 -16.76
CA VAL A 53 -11.11 -12.97 -17.50
C VAL A 53 -10.42 -12.98 -18.86
N TRP A 54 -10.02 -11.79 -19.35
CA TRP A 54 -9.31 -11.65 -20.60
C TRP A 54 -8.57 -10.30 -20.67
N ILE A 55 -7.43 -10.30 -21.35
CA ILE A 55 -6.61 -9.14 -21.70
C ILE A 55 -6.16 -9.32 -23.14
N GLY A 56 -6.30 -8.28 -23.96
CA GLY A 56 -5.87 -8.30 -25.36
C GLY A 56 -6.00 -6.93 -26.04
N HIS A 57 -5.90 -6.91 -27.37
CA HIS A 57 -6.07 -5.67 -28.12
C HIS A 57 -7.53 -5.21 -28.19
N ASP A 58 -7.73 -3.90 -28.26
CA ASP A 58 -9.06 -3.29 -28.24
C ASP A 58 -9.94 -3.73 -29.43
N ASP A 59 -9.37 -3.94 -30.61
CA ASP A 59 -10.06 -4.41 -31.81
C ASP A 59 -10.54 -5.86 -31.71
N GLU A 60 -9.93 -6.68 -30.86
CA GLU A 60 -10.35 -8.05 -30.59
C GLU A 60 -11.53 -8.13 -29.62
N ALA A 61 -11.68 -7.15 -28.73
CA ALA A 61 -12.70 -7.16 -27.68
C ALA A 61 -14.13 -7.09 -28.23
N GLU A 62 -14.38 -6.25 -29.23
CA GLU A 62 -15.73 -6.04 -29.79
C GLU A 62 -16.30 -7.34 -30.42
N PRO A 63 -15.65 -8.01 -31.37
CA PRO A 63 -16.18 -9.24 -31.95
C PRO A 63 -16.29 -10.39 -30.94
N MET A 64 -15.48 -10.39 -29.89
CA MET A 64 -15.45 -11.46 -28.89
C MET A 64 -16.60 -11.35 -27.86
N PHE A 65 -17.00 -10.13 -27.50
CA PHE A 65 -17.93 -9.92 -26.38
C PHE A 65 -19.31 -9.39 -26.76
N GLN A 66 -19.54 -8.91 -28.01
CA GLN A 66 -20.84 -8.39 -28.43
C GLN A 66 -21.98 -9.40 -28.43
N HIS A 67 -21.71 -10.65 -28.75
CA HIS A 67 -22.72 -11.68 -28.92
C HIS A 67 -22.40 -12.94 -28.09
N ASP A 68 -23.46 -13.63 -27.65
CA ASP A 68 -23.32 -14.94 -27.02
C ASP A 68 -23.09 -16.05 -28.08
N THR A 69 -22.91 -17.28 -27.62
CA THR A 69 -22.71 -18.45 -28.50
C THR A 69 -23.91 -18.77 -29.40
N THR A 70 -25.07 -18.15 -29.15
CA THR A 70 -26.29 -18.29 -29.96
C THR A 70 -26.50 -17.13 -30.93
N GLY A 71 -25.57 -16.14 -30.94
CA GLY A 71 -25.65 -14.94 -31.76
C GLY A 71 -26.59 -13.85 -31.19
N LYS A 72 -27.02 -13.96 -29.95
CA LYS A 72 -27.78 -12.89 -29.30
C LYS A 72 -26.85 -11.86 -28.68
N PRO A 73 -27.21 -10.55 -28.72
CA PRO A 73 -26.45 -9.51 -28.03
C PRO A 73 -26.29 -9.84 -26.55
N ARG A 74 -25.07 -9.69 -26.04
CA ARG A 74 -24.81 -9.81 -24.58
C ARG A 74 -25.13 -8.48 -23.92
N GLU A 75 -25.67 -8.54 -22.73
CA GLU A 75 -25.82 -7.37 -21.85
C GLU A 75 -24.51 -7.16 -21.12
N ILE A 76 -23.64 -6.30 -21.66
CA ILE A 76 -22.27 -6.02 -21.15
C ILE A 76 -22.16 -4.54 -20.87
N THR A 77 -21.61 -4.20 -19.72
CA THR A 77 -21.22 -2.83 -19.38
C THR A 77 -19.92 -2.49 -20.11
N ILE A 78 -19.91 -1.43 -20.91
CA ILE A 78 -18.70 -0.92 -21.55
C ILE A 78 -18.20 0.27 -20.75
N ILE A 79 -16.92 0.21 -20.33
CA ILE A 79 -16.20 1.33 -19.73
C ILE A 79 -15.20 1.83 -20.78
N ASP A 80 -15.36 3.08 -21.20
CA ASP A 80 -14.42 3.73 -22.12
C ASP A 80 -13.28 4.37 -21.28
N ALA A 81 -12.07 3.88 -21.43
CA ALA A 81 -10.88 4.44 -20.79
C ALA A 81 -10.43 5.77 -21.42
N GLN A 82 -11.05 6.22 -22.52
CA GLN A 82 -10.81 7.51 -23.18
C GLN A 82 -9.34 7.75 -23.58
N GLY A 83 -8.62 6.69 -23.93
CA GLY A 83 -7.21 6.77 -24.27
C GLY A 83 -6.29 6.99 -23.06
N ALA A 84 -6.74 6.68 -21.85
CA ALA A 84 -5.93 6.76 -20.64
C ALA A 84 -4.79 5.72 -20.63
N VAL A 85 -3.76 6.01 -19.86
CA VAL A 85 -2.84 5.00 -19.37
C VAL A 85 -3.51 4.30 -18.19
N VAL A 86 -3.45 2.96 -18.14
CA VAL A 86 -4.05 2.16 -17.08
C VAL A 86 -3.00 1.31 -16.40
N THR A 87 -2.96 1.35 -15.07
CA THR A 87 -2.09 0.54 -14.23
C THR A 87 -2.90 -0.27 -13.22
N PRO A 88 -2.31 -1.26 -12.53
CA PRO A 88 -2.92 -1.76 -11.30
C PRO A 88 -3.19 -0.62 -10.33
N GLY A 89 -4.18 -0.75 -9.48
CA GLY A 89 -4.42 0.17 -8.37
C GLY A 89 -3.18 0.27 -7.48
N LEU A 90 -2.87 1.49 -7.02
CA LEU A 90 -1.76 1.70 -6.08
C LEU A 90 -2.11 1.07 -4.73
N VAL A 91 -1.13 0.44 -4.10
CA VAL A 91 -1.26 -0.24 -2.82
C VAL A 91 -0.39 0.45 -1.79
N ASP A 92 -1.02 1.10 -0.82
CA ASP A 92 -0.36 1.71 0.33
C ASP A 92 -0.33 0.70 1.48
N SER A 93 0.81 0.08 1.70
CA SER A 93 0.93 -1.05 2.62
C SER A 93 1.25 -0.67 4.06
N HIS A 94 1.43 0.64 4.35
CA HIS A 94 1.77 1.12 5.69
C HIS A 94 1.15 2.50 5.94
N THR A 95 0.07 2.53 6.73
CA THR A 95 -0.63 3.76 7.14
C THR A 95 -1.09 3.66 8.59
N HIS A 96 -1.14 4.80 9.28
CA HIS A 96 -1.75 4.94 10.60
C HIS A 96 -3.12 5.63 10.46
N LEU A 97 -4.02 5.04 9.70
CA LEU A 97 -5.25 5.67 9.21
C LEU A 97 -6.17 6.22 10.31
N VAL A 98 -6.23 5.53 11.46
CA VAL A 98 -7.16 5.86 12.55
C VAL A 98 -6.46 6.69 13.62
N PHE A 99 -6.68 8.00 13.61
CA PHE A 99 -6.26 8.93 14.65
C PHE A 99 -7.18 10.16 14.69
N ALA A 100 -7.17 10.91 15.79
CA ALA A 100 -7.82 12.21 15.89
C ALA A 100 -6.78 13.31 16.12
N GLY A 101 -7.15 14.54 15.72
CA GLY A 101 -6.29 15.72 15.79
C GLY A 101 -5.20 15.73 14.71
N ASP A 102 -4.39 16.80 14.76
CA ASP A 102 -3.22 16.95 13.91
C ASP A 102 -2.02 17.45 14.73
N ARG A 103 -0.87 17.58 14.08
CA ARG A 103 0.37 18.08 14.69
C ARG A 103 1.00 19.20 13.84
N ALA A 104 0.16 20.01 13.17
CA ALA A 104 0.60 21.09 12.29
C ALA A 104 1.41 22.14 13.06
N GLU A 105 1.00 22.52 14.28
CA GLU A 105 1.75 23.43 15.14
C GLU A 105 3.12 22.85 15.50
N GLU A 106 3.20 21.58 15.85
CA GLU A 106 4.47 20.91 16.17
C GLU A 106 5.40 20.86 14.95
N PHE A 107 4.83 20.60 13.75
CA PHE A 107 5.58 20.65 12.50
C PHE A 107 6.19 22.05 12.30
N HIS A 108 5.42 23.12 12.53
CA HIS A 108 5.89 24.50 12.44
C HIS A 108 7.01 24.79 13.47
N LEU A 109 6.85 24.40 14.73
CA LEU A 109 7.85 24.57 15.80
C LEU A 109 9.17 23.86 15.44
N ARG A 110 9.10 22.63 14.92
CA ARG A 110 10.27 21.87 14.46
C ARG A 110 10.98 22.56 13.29
N ARG A 111 10.24 23.21 12.38
CA ARG A 111 10.84 24.03 11.30
C ARG A 111 11.55 25.24 11.85
N GLY A 112 11.09 25.78 12.99
CA GLY A 112 11.75 26.85 13.76
C GLY A 112 12.95 26.42 14.61
N GLY A 113 13.28 25.11 14.63
CA GLY A 113 14.47 24.60 15.32
C GLY A 113 14.19 23.92 16.68
N VAL A 114 12.92 23.83 17.11
CA VAL A 114 12.55 23.07 18.33
C VAL A 114 12.79 21.58 18.06
N SER A 115 13.55 20.94 18.93
CA SER A 115 13.82 19.51 18.81
C SER A 115 12.62 18.65 19.24
N TYR A 116 12.59 17.41 18.75
CA TYR A 116 11.54 16.45 19.16
C TYR A 116 11.59 16.16 20.66
N GLY A 117 12.79 16.12 21.27
CA GLY A 117 12.95 15.94 22.72
C GLY A 117 12.34 17.08 23.53
N GLU A 118 12.49 18.34 23.09
CA GLU A 118 11.86 19.50 23.73
C GLU A 118 10.33 19.44 23.61
N LEU A 119 9.79 19.01 22.50
CA LEU A 119 8.35 18.78 22.34
C LEU A 119 7.83 17.70 23.28
N LEU A 120 8.52 16.56 23.40
CA LEU A 120 8.17 15.51 24.35
C LEU A 120 8.21 15.98 25.81
N ALA A 121 9.22 16.78 26.19
CA ALA A 121 9.32 17.36 27.53
C ALA A 121 8.16 18.32 27.85
N GLN A 122 7.54 18.92 26.84
CA GLN A 122 6.35 19.76 26.94
C GLN A 122 5.03 18.96 26.90
N GLY A 123 5.07 17.62 26.90
CA GLY A 123 3.89 16.77 26.79
C GLY A 123 3.28 16.70 25.40
N ARG A 124 4.04 17.09 24.36
CA ARG A 124 3.67 17.06 22.94
C ARG A 124 4.19 15.77 22.26
N GLY A 125 4.26 15.76 20.96
CA GLY A 125 4.67 14.59 20.20
C GLY A 125 3.57 13.54 20.10
N ILE A 126 3.92 12.28 20.22
CA ILE A 126 2.95 11.18 20.19
C ILE A 126 1.85 11.32 21.25
N LEU A 127 2.14 11.98 22.37
CA LEU A 127 1.17 12.22 23.44
C LEU A 127 0.01 13.11 23.00
N THR A 128 0.25 14.09 22.13
CA THR A 128 -0.81 14.93 21.53
C THR A 128 -1.81 14.07 20.77
N THR A 129 -1.32 13.20 19.89
CA THR A 129 -2.17 12.28 19.11
C THR A 129 -2.91 11.29 19.99
N MET A 130 -2.21 10.68 20.98
CA MET A 130 -2.84 9.75 21.93
C MET A 130 -3.98 10.40 22.70
N GLN A 131 -3.78 11.63 23.19
CA GLN A 131 -4.79 12.37 23.97
C GLN A 131 -5.99 12.74 23.09
N ALA A 132 -5.76 13.25 21.88
CA ALA A 132 -6.80 13.60 20.94
C ALA A 132 -7.64 12.36 20.56
N THR A 133 -6.98 11.25 20.23
CA THR A 133 -7.65 10.00 19.86
C THR A 133 -8.44 9.39 21.01
N ARG A 134 -7.91 9.43 22.26
CA ARG A 134 -8.63 8.97 23.45
C ARG A 134 -9.82 9.86 23.81
N SER A 135 -9.77 11.15 23.45
CA SER A 135 -10.85 12.11 23.72
C SER A 135 -11.95 12.07 22.66
N ALA A 136 -11.68 11.50 21.50
CA ALA A 136 -12.68 11.27 20.46
C ALA A 136 -13.53 10.05 20.85
N ASP A 137 -14.85 10.14 20.61
CA ASP A 137 -15.73 8.98 20.71
C ASP A 137 -15.61 8.09 19.46
N THR A 138 -16.20 6.91 19.54
CA THR A 138 -16.15 5.94 18.44
C THR A 138 -16.76 6.51 17.14
N GLU A 139 -17.89 7.21 17.25
CA GLU A 139 -18.56 7.83 16.11
C GLU A 139 -17.67 8.90 15.45
N GLY A 140 -16.97 9.70 16.26
CA GLY A 140 -16.02 10.70 15.77
C GLY A 140 -14.82 10.08 15.07
N LEU A 141 -14.26 8.98 15.60
CA LEU A 141 -13.16 8.25 14.97
C LEU A 141 -13.58 7.60 13.66
N ASP A 142 -14.76 6.96 13.61
CA ASP A 142 -15.30 6.36 12.39
C ASP A 142 -15.49 7.43 11.31
N LYS A 143 -16.07 8.59 11.66
CA LYS A 143 -16.25 9.71 10.74
C LYS A 143 -14.93 10.25 10.21
N ILE A 144 -13.94 10.49 11.07
CA ILE A 144 -12.60 10.98 10.64
C ILE A 144 -11.95 9.97 9.71
N THR A 145 -12.06 8.68 10.00
CA THR A 145 -11.50 7.61 9.17
C THR A 145 -12.21 7.55 7.81
N GLU A 146 -13.55 7.64 7.79
CA GLU A 146 -14.33 7.69 6.56
C GLU A 146 -14.00 8.92 5.73
N GLU A 147 -13.92 10.11 6.32
CA GLU A 147 -13.54 11.36 5.64
C GLU A 147 -12.14 11.26 5.03
N THR A 148 -11.18 10.61 5.73
CA THR A 148 -9.82 10.38 5.21
C THR A 148 -9.85 9.43 4.02
N CYS A 149 -10.56 8.32 4.12
CA CYS A 149 -10.77 7.42 2.99
C CYS A 149 -11.43 8.13 1.80
N LEU A 150 -12.44 8.95 2.07
CA LEU A 150 -13.12 9.74 1.04
C LEU A 150 -12.20 10.79 0.40
N ARG A 151 -11.29 11.44 1.16
CA ARG A 151 -10.30 12.36 0.58
C ARG A 151 -9.36 11.61 -0.36
N ILE A 152 -8.86 10.46 0.05
CA ILE A 152 -8.02 9.59 -0.78
C ILE A 152 -8.77 9.22 -2.07
N ILE A 153 -10.03 8.79 -1.96
CA ILE A 153 -10.89 8.43 -3.10
C ILE A 153 -11.22 9.67 -3.95
N ASN A 154 -11.64 10.77 -3.35
CA ASN A 154 -12.08 11.97 -4.07
C ASN A 154 -10.94 12.63 -4.85
N ASN A 155 -9.72 12.55 -4.35
CA ASN A 155 -8.54 12.94 -5.12
C ASN A 155 -8.32 12.05 -6.37
N LEU A 156 -8.99 10.90 -6.43
CA LEU A 156 -8.90 9.91 -7.50
C LEU A 156 -10.16 9.84 -8.38
N ASN A 157 -11.29 10.48 -8.01
CA ASN A 157 -12.60 10.30 -8.65
C ASN A 157 -13.03 11.50 -9.51
N ALA A 158 -12.27 11.85 -10.55
CA ALA A 158 -12.68 12.90 -11.50
C ALA A 158 -13.52 12.37 -12.68
N MET A 159 -13.72 11.06 -12.85
CA MET A 159 -14.48 10.50 -13.97
C MET A 159 -15.97 10.33 -13.65
N GLU A 160 -16.84 11.07 -14.40
CA GLU A 160 -18.29 10.86 -14.42
C GLU A 160 -18.72 9.53 -15.06
N ALA A 161 -17.81 8.86 -15.79
CA ALA A 161 -18.10 7.67 -16.59
C ALA A 161 -18.30 6.37 -15.77
N ILE A 162 -17.85 6.33 -14.50
CA ILE A 162 -18.07 5.15 -13.65
C ILE A 162 -19.42 5.30 -12.94
N PRO A 163 -20.35 4.35 -13.11
CA PRO A 163 -21.64 4.37 -12.42
C PRO A 163 -21.49 4.52 -10.91
N ALA A 164 -22.36 5.31 -10.27
CA ALA A 164 -22.27 5.62 -8.83
C ALA A 164 -22.26 4.37 -7.92
N ASN A 165 -22.85 3.26 -8.36
CA ASN A 165 -22.87 1.97 -7.69
C ASN A 165 -21.59 1.15 -7.87
N GLN A 166 -20.69 1.59 -8.75
CA GLN A 166 -19.35 1.01 -8.97
C GLN A 166 -18.24 1.93 -8.47
N ARG A 167 -18.59 3.10 -7.91
CA ARG A 167 -17.61 4.01 -7.28
C ARG A 167 -17.08 3.37 -6.02
N SER A 168 -15.80 3.25 -6.00
CA SER A 168 -15.01 2.36 -5.19
C SER A 168 -14.94 2.75 -3.73
N ARG A 169 -14.99 1.77 -2.86
CA ARG A 169 -14.50 1.89 -1.49
C ARG A 169 -13.04 1.45 -1.45
N VAL A 170 -12.16 2.25 -0.82
CA VAL A 170 -10.78 1.80 -0.53
C VAL A 170 -10.87 0.51 0.28
N ARG A 171 -10.12 -0.51 -0.15
CA ARG A 171 -9.95 -1.73 0.64
C ARG A 171 -9.01 -1.43 1.81
N VAL A 172 -9.49 -1.55 3.03
CA VAL A 172 -8.69 -1.43 4.25
C VAL A 172 -8.31 -2.81 4.76
N VAL A 173 -7.03 -3.01 5.04
CA VAL A 173 -6.49 -4.23 5.65
C VAL A 173 -6.13 -3.92 7.11
N PRO A 174 -6.96 -4.31 8.08
CA PRO A 174 -6.74 -3.95 9.48
C PRO A 174 -5.48 -4.59 10.05
N THR A 175 -4.68 -3.78 10.75
CA THR A 175 -3.48 -4.18 11.47
C THR A 175 -3.60 -3.81 12.94
N PHE A 176 -3.39 -4.77 13.85
CA PHE A 176 -3.30 -4.48 15.27
C PHE A 176 -1.95 -3.84 15.58
N LEU A 177 -1.95 -2.62 16.09
CA LEU A 177 -0.76 -1.83 16.43
C LEU A 177 -0.80 -1.31 17.88
N GLY A 178 -1.20 -2.16 18.83
CA GLY A 178 -1.16 -1.82 20.27
C GLY A 178 0.28 -1.62 20.79
N ALA A 179 1.26 -2.17 20.11
CA ALA A 179 2.68 -2.09 20.45
C ALA A 179 3.43 -0.98 19.69
N HIS A 180 2.86 0.21 19.56
CA HIS A 180 3.51 1.36 18.95
C HIS A 180 4.19 2.28 19.97
N SER A 181 3.57 2.52 21.11
CA SER A 181 4.08 3.40 22.17
C SER A 181 3.59 2.94 23.52
N ILE A 182 4.45 3.05 24.55
CA ILE A 182 4.05 2.76 25.94
C ILE A 182 3.20 3.92 26.46
N PRO A 183 1.93 3.66 26.87
CA PRO A 183 1.08 4.68 27.45
C PRO A 183 1.67 5.29 28.72
N PRO A 184 1.43 6.58 29.01
CA PRO A 184 2.00 7.26 30.17
C PRO A 184 1.77 6.52 31.49
N GLU A 185 0.57 5.93 31.68
CA GLU A 185 0.17 5.20 32.89
C GLU A 185 0.95 3.90 33.09
N TYR A 186 1.58 3.36 32.03
CA TYR A 186 2.39 2.14 32.11
C TYR A 186 3.90 2.39 32.06
N ARG A 187 4.37 3.65 32.00
CA ARG A 187 5.81 3.95 31.90
C ARG A 187 6.63 3.40 33.07
N SER A 188 6.07 3.38 34.29
CA SER A 188 6.71 2.81 35.48
C SER A 188 6.57 1.29 35.56
N ASN A 189 5.70 0.68 34.76
CA ASN A 189 5.47 -0.77 34.75
C ASN A 189 5.21 -1.26 33.32
N ARG A 190 6.23 -1.21 32.47
CA ARG A 190 6.18 -1.65 31.08
C ARG A 190 5.71 -3.10 30.94
N GLY A 191 6.17 -3.97 31.84
CA GLY A 191 5.81 -5.39 31.81
C GLY A 191 4.29 -5.60 31.87
N ALA A 192 3.58 -4.84 32.70
CA ALA A 192 2.12 -4.94 32.76
C ALA A 192 1.43 -4.52 31.45
N TYR A 193 1.99 -3.56 30.71
CA TYR A 193 1.44 -3.21 29.39
C TYR A 193 1.67 -4.31 28.36
N ILE A 194 2.84 -4.91 28.38
CA ILE A 194 3.17 -6.04 27.49
C ILE A 194 2.29 -7.25 27.82
N ASP A 195 2.07 -7.55 29.11
CA ASP A 195 1.13 -8.59 29.54
C ASP A 195 -0.30 -8.28 29.07
N LEU A 196 -0.75 -7.02 29.16
CA LEU A 196 -2.04 -6.59 28.63
C LEU A 196 -2.17 -6.83 27.13
N ILE A 197 -1.13 -6.48 26.37
CA ILE A 197 -1.11 -6.75 24.91
C ILE A 197 -1.22 -8.25 24.64
N VAL A 198 -0.37 -9.04 25.26
CA VAL A 198 -0.19 -10.48 24.96
C VAL A 198 -1.38 -11.32 25.43
N GLU A 199 -1.90 -11.04 26.65
CA GLU A 199 -2.90 -11.88 27.30
C GLU A 199 -4.35 -11.41 27.06
N VAL A 200 -4.55 -10.13 26.74
CA VAL A 200 -5.89 -9.55 26.63
C VAL A 200 -6.15 -8.98 25.25
N MET A 201 -5.31 -8.02 24.80
CA MET A 201 -5.62 -7.29 23.57
C MET A 201 -5.51 -8.18 22.33
N LEU A 202 -4.39 -8.87 22.12
CA LEU A 202 -4.20 -9.74 20.97
C LEU A 202 -5.30 -10.81 20.84
N PRO A 203 -5.68 -11.56 21.90
CA PRO A 203 -6.80 -12.49 21.81
C PRO A 203 -8.14 -11.84 21.42
N SER A 204 -8.39 -10.60 21.89
CA SER A 204 -9.64 -9.88 21.64
C SER A 204 -9.79 -9.39 20.19
N PHE A 205 -8.70 -9.23 19.45
CA PHE A 205 -8.70 -8.75 18.06
C PHE A 205 -8.57 -9.88 17.02
N VAL A 206 -8.54 -11.14 17.43
CA VAL A 206 -8.55 -12.29 16.51
C VAL A 206 -9.78 -12.24 15.61
N GLY A 207 -9.56 -12.29 14.29
CA GLY A 207 -10.63 -12.16 13.29
C GLY A 207 -11.04 -10.71 12.96
N LEU A 208 -10.60 -9.72 13.73
CA LEU A 208 -10.83 -8.29 13.45
C LEU A 208 -9.63 -7.64 12.75
N ALA A 209 -8.42 -8.12 13.01
CA ALA A 209 -7.21 -7.68 12.34
C ALA A 209 -6.51 -8.85 11.64
N HIS A 210 -5.90 -8.57 10.48
CA HIS A 210 -5.14 -9.56 9.72
C HIS A 210 -3.68 -9.62 10.16
N PHE A 211 -3.15 -8.47 10.58
CA PHE A 211 -1.75 -8.31 10.97
C PHE A 211 -1.63 -7.88 12.43
N CYS A 212 -0.48 -8.22 13.02
CA CYS A 212 0.05 -7.56 14.20
C CYS A 212 1.36 -6.88 13.82
N ASP A 213 1.50 -5.62 14.21
CA ASP A 213 2.70 -4.81 14.02
C ASP A 213 3.25 -4.32 15.34
N VAL A 214 4.57 -4.16 15.43
CA VAL A 214 5.29 -3.68 16.62
C VAL A 214 6.32 -2.64 16.21
N PHE A 215 6.42 -1.53 16.92
CA PHE A 215 7.51 -0.59 16.78
C PHE A 215 8.71 -1.05 17.60
N CYS A 216 9.61 -1.79 16.93
CA CYS A 216 10.84 -2.32 17.51
C CYS A 216 11.94 -1.25 17.53
N GLU A 217 12.00 -0.46 18.60
CA GLU A 217 12.97 0.62 18.77
C GLU A 217 13.24 0.88 20.26
N ARG A 218 14.39 1.44 20.58
CA ARG A 218 14.83 1.70 21.99
C ARG A 218 13.83 2.54 22.76
N GLU A 219 13.25 3.55 22.09
CA GLU A 219 12.30 4.49 22.71
C GLU A 219 10.87 3.91 22.76
N ALA A 220 10.60 2.82 22.07
CA ALA A 220 9.29 2.17 21.98
C ALA A 220 9.30 0.76 22.61
N PHE A 221 9.47 -0.30 21.83
CA PHE A 221 9.53 -1.67 22.32
C PHE A 221 10.90 -2.26 22.03
N THR A 222 11.52 -2.85 23.06
CA THR A 222 12.81 -3.54 22.92
C THR A 222 12.67 -4.77 22.01
N LEU A 223 13.80 -5.27 21.50
CA LEU A 223 13.84 -6.47 20.67
C LEU A 223 13.17 -7.68 21.36
N GLU A 224 13.40 -7.85 22.68
CA GLU A 224 12.83 -8.94 23.47
C GLU A 224 11.31 -8.79 23.66
N GLU A 225 10.86 -7.58 23.97
CA GLU A 225 9.43 -7.25 24.08
C GLU A 225 8.71 -7.45 22.76
N SER A 226 9.32 -6.99 21.65
CA SER A 226 8.81 -7.16 20.30
C SER A 226 8.72 -8.64 19.92
N ARG A 227 9.74 -9.42 20.22
CA ARG A 227 9.76 -10.87 20.02
C ARG A 227 8.60 -11.56 20.75
N ARG A 228 8.40 -11.23 22.02
CA ARG A 228 7.34 -11.81 22.85
C ARG A 228 5.95 -11.54 22.25
N ILE A 229 5.70 -10.29 21.87
CA ILE A 229 4.42 -9.85 21.30
C ILE A 229 4.17 -10.53 19.95
N LEU A 230 5.15 -10.48 19.04
CA LEU A 230 4.99 -11.04 17.69
C LEU A 230 4.92 -12.57 17.69
N THR A 231 5.63 -13.24 18.60
CA THR A 231 5.50 -14.69 18.76
C THR A 231 4.08 -15.06 19.19
N ARG A 232 3.52 -14.32 20.17
CA ARG A 232 2.13 -14.54 20.59
C ARG A 232 1.14 -14.24 19.49
N ALA A 233 1.34 -13.17 18.73
CA ALA A 233 0.50 -12.85 17.58
C ALA A 233 0.51 -13.98 16.52
N LYS A 234 1.71 -14.51 16.21
CA LYS A 234 1.86 -15.65 15.29
C LYS A 234 1.11 -16.89 15.76
N GLU A 235 1.18 -17.23 17.06
CA GLU A 235 0.43 -18.34 17.65
C GLU A 235 -1.08 -18.16 17.52
N LEU A 236 -1.58 -16.92 17.56
CA LEU A 236 -2.98 -16.58 17.38
C LEU A 236 -3.42 -16.47 15.92
N GLY A 237 -2.51 -16.69 14.97
CA GLY A 237 -2.81 -16.71 13.54
C GLY A 237 -2.69 -15.37 12.82
N TYR A 238 -2.18 -14.33 13.48
CA TYR A 238 -1.86 -13.06 12.78
C TYR A 238 -0.69 -13.24 11.83
N LYS A 239 -0.72 -12.54 10.71
CA LYS A 239 0.45 -12.22 9.92
C LYS A 239 1.23 -11.11 10.63
N LEU A 240 2.55 -11.04 10.43
CA LEU A 240 3.42 -10.14 11.19
C LEU A 240 3.94 -9.01 10.31
N LYS A 241 4.02 -7.80 10.89
CA LYS A 241 4.73 -6.63 10.38
C LYS A 241 5.62 -6.08 11.50
N ILE A 242 6.65 -5.34 11.15
CA ILE A 242 7.56 -4.72 12.13
C ILE A 242 7.98 -3.36 11.60
N HIS A 243 7.77 -2.28 12.39
CA HIS A 243 8.56 -1.06 12.24
C HIS A 243 9.96 -1.39 12.75
N ALA A 244 10.95 -1.41 11.86
CA ALA A 244 12.26 -1.95 12.11
C ALA A 244 13.37 -0.96 11.78
N ASP A 245 14.31 -0.81 12.72
CA ASP A 245 15.57 -0.08 12.49
C ASP A 245 15.37 1.32 11.89
N GLN A 246 14.34 2.03 12.36
CA GLN A 246 13.96 3.37 11.89
C GLN A 246 14.85 4.47 12.46
N LEU A 247 15.13 4.44 13.76
CA LEU A 247 15.88 5.48 14.47
C LEU A 247 17.26 5.00 14.91
N SER A 248 17.43 3.69 15.01
CA SER A 248 18.70 3.03 15.38
C SER A 248 18.73 1.60 14.85
N ALA A 249 19.91 1.00 14.80
CA ALA A 249 20.06 -0.45 14.56
C ALA A 249 19.52 -1.22 15.77
N SER A 250 18.23 -1.45 15.81
CA SER A 250 17.52 -2.09 16.91
C SER A 250 17.43 -3.63 16.78
N GLY A 251 17.76 -4.17 15.61
CA GLY A 251 17.67 -5.59 15.27
C GLY A 251 16.27 -6.03 14.85
N GLY A 252 15.38 -5.07 14.54
CA GLY A 252 14.01 -5.33 14.09
C GLY A 252 13.95 -6.08 12.77
N ALA A 253 14.82 -5.74 11.82
CA ALA A 253 14.92 -6.42 10.52
C ALA A 253 15.35 -7.89 10.66
N GLN A 254 16.33 -8.16 11.52
CA GLN A 254 16.74 -9.54 11.84
C GLN A 254 15.59 -10.32 12.50
N LEU A 255 14.86 -9.70 13.43
CA LEU A 255 13.70 -10.31 14.08
C LEU A 255 12.57 -10.62 13.07
N ALA A 256 12.36 -9.73 12.10
CA ALA A 256 11.39 -9.95 11.01
C ALA A 256 11.73 -11.22 10.22
N ALA A 257 13.00 -11.39 9.85
CA ALA A 257 13.49 -12.59 9.17
C ALA A 257 13.29 -13.86 10.00
N GLU A 258 13.67 -13.84 11.28
CA GLU A 258 13.57 -14.98 12.20
C GLU A 258 12.12 -15.44 12.41
N LEU A 259 11.18 -14.51 12.50
CA LEU A 259 9.76 -14.81 12.72
C LEU A 259 9.01 -15.09 11.41
N GLY A 260 9.60 -14.82 10.25
CA GLY A 260 8.95 -14.90 8.96
C GLY A 260 7.83 -13.85 8.83
N ALA A 261 8.14 -12.61 9.17
CA ALA A 261 7.21 -11.50 9.00
C ALA A 261 6.86 -11.29 7.52
N THR A 262 5.68 -10.76 7.24
CA THR A 262 5.27 -10.43 5.87
C THR A 262 6.06 -9.23 5.36
N SER A 263 6.25 -8.20 6.19
CA SER A 263 7.10 -7.05 5.89
C SER A 263 7.86 -6.55 7.10
N ALA A 264 8.97 -5.87 6.84
CA ALA A 264 9.66 -5.01 7.77
C ALA A 264 9.75 -3.62 7.15
N ASP A 265 9.35 -2.62 7.91
CA ASP A 265 9.04 -1.30 7.40
C ASP A 265 10.06 -0.28 7.99
N HIS A 266 10.42 0.81 7.25
CA HIS A 266 11.47 1.80 7.46
C HIS A 266 12.87 1.32 7.04
N LEU A 267 13.59 0.56 7.86
CA LEU A 267 14.91 -0.04 7.55
C LEU A 267 16.06 0.95 7.36
N ASP A 268 15.93 2.18 7.89
CA ASP A 268 16.91 3.25 7.72
C ASP A 268 18.28 2.87 8.24
N PHE A 269 18.33 2.09 9.35
CA PHE A 269 19.55 1.64 10.03
C PHE A 269 19.80 0.13 9.94
N ALA A 270 19.03 -0.62 9.14
CA ALA A 270 19.24 -2.05 8.96
C ALA A 270 20.62 -2.35 8.36
N SER A 271 21.34 -3.34 8.89
CA SER A 271 22.63 -3.76 8.36
C SER A 271 22.49 -4.59 7.08
N ASP A 272 23.60 -4.79 6.35
CA ASP A 272 23.62 -5.65 5.17
C ASP A 272 23.27 -7.10 5.51
N ALA A 273 23.71 -7.57 6.68
CA ALA A 273 23.40 -8.91 7.14
C ALA A 273 21.90 -9.10 7.46
N ASP A 274 21.25 -8.06 8.02
CA ASP A 274 19.82 -8.08 8.30
C ASP A 274 19.03 -8.11 6.99
N LEU A 275 19.44 -7.31 6.00
CA LEU A 275 18.83 -7.29 4.67
C LEU A 275 18.97 -8.64 3.95
N ASP A 276 20.13 -9.28 4.04
CA ASP A 276 20.35 -10.60 3.47
C ASP A 276 19.47 -11.67 4.15
N ALA A 277 19.34 -11.61 5.48
CA ALA A 277 18.44 -12.49 6.23
C ALA A 277 16.96 -12.29 5.82
N MET A 278 16.52 -11.02 5.67
CA MET A 278 15.16 -10.70 5.17
C MET A 278 14.92 -11.27 3.78
N ARG A 279 15.89 -11.13 2.85
CA ARG A 279 15.77 -11.71 1.50
C ARG A 279 15.59 -13.22 1.56
N GLU A 280 16.42 -13.91 2.35
CA GLU A 280 16.37 -15.38 2.48
C GLU A 280 15.04 -15.85 3.09
N ALA A 281 14.49 -15.07 4.01
CA ALA A 281 13.19 -15.33 4.63
C ALA A 281 11.98 -14.90 3.78
N GLY A 282 12.18 -14.19 2.66
CA GLY A 282 11.11 -13.67 1.80
C GLY A 282 10.34 -12.50 2.40
N VAL A 283 10.92 -11.79 3.36
CA VAL A 283 10.30 -10.61 3.99
C VAL A 283 10.35 -9.42 3.03
N VAL A 284 9.21 -8.74 2.84
CA VAL A 284 9.13 -7.54 2.02
C VAL A 284 9.72 -6.35 2.79
N ALA A 285 10.58 -5.58 2.14
CA ALA A 285 11.13 -4.34 2.67
C ALA A 285 10.25 -3.16 2.28
N THR A 286 9.51 -2.55 3.22
CA THR A 286 8.65 -1.39 2.93
C THR A 286 9.39 -0.11 3.28
N LEU A 287 9.65 0.73 2.29
CA LEU A 287 10.34 2.01 2.45
C LEU A 287 9.34 3.16 2.50
N LEU A 288 9.60 4.15 3.37
CA LEU A 288 8.67 5.21 3.77
C LEU A 288 9.29 6.60 3.53
N PRO A 289 9.49 7.02 2.27
CA PRO A 289 10.20 8.25 1.94
C PRO A 289 9.51 9.52 2.44
N GLY A 290 8.19 9.50 2.67
CA GLY A 290 7.44 10.61 3.26
C GLY A 290 7.91 10.97 4.68
N CYS A 291 8.30 9.95 5.45
CA CYS A 291 8.87 10.11 6.78
C CYS A 291 10.24 10.82 6.70
N SER A 292 11.15 10.34 5.86
CA SER A 292 12.47 10.95 5.65
C SER A 292 12.34 12.41 5.17
N TYR A 293 11.43 12.70 4.24
CA TYR A 293 11.14 14.06 3.78
C TYR A 293 10.72 14.98 4.92
N THR A 294 9.77 14.56 5.73
CA THR A 294 9.21 15.37 6.81
C THR A 294 10.22 15.58 7.95
N LEU A 295 10.97 14.53 8.29
CA LEU A 295 11.98 14.56 9.35
C LEU A 295 13.29 15.24 8.92
N ARG A 296 13.53 15.41 7.60
CA ARG A 296 14.81 15.80 7.03
C ARG A 296 15.93 14.83 7.40
N SER A 297 15.60 13.57 7.55
CA SER A 297 16.58 12.50 7.73
C SER A 297 17.16 12.07 6.38
N PRO A 298 18.32 11.42 6.37
CA PRO A 298 18.80 10.75 5.17
C PRO A 298 17.76 9.75 4.67
N TYR A 299 17.60 9.65 3.35
CA TYR A 299 16.75 8.62 2.76
C TYR A 299 17.46 7.26 2.78
N PRO A 300 16.78 6.17 3.12
CA PRO A 300 17.35 4.84 2.92
C PRO A 300 17.60 4.61 1.42
N SER A 301 18.72 3.95 1.11
CA SER A 301 19.06 3.64 -0.28
C SER A 301 18.23 2.47 -0.80
N ALA A 302 17.20 2.72 -1.60
CA ALA A 302 16.44 1.65 -2.24
C ALA A 302 17.35 0.80 -3.15
N ARG A 303 18.33 1.41 -3.80
CA ARG A 303 19.31 0.70 -4.63
C ARG A 303 20.04 -0.41 -3.85
N ARG A 304 20.44 -0.11 -2.60
CA ARG A 304 21.10 -1.08 -1.72
C ARG A 304 20.26 -2.33 -1.47
N LEU A 305 18.93 -2.19 -1.37
CA LEU A 305 18.00 -3.30 -1.14
C LEU A 305 17.71 -4.05 -2.44
N LEU A 306 17.42 -3.31 -3.51
CA LEU A 306 17.11 -3.87 -4.83
C LEU A 306 18.28 -4.67 -5.41
N ASP A 307 19.52 -4.16 -5.30
CA ASP A 307 20.72 -4.85 -5.78
C ASP A 307 21.02 -6.14 -4.99
N ARG A 308 20.47 -6.28 -3.79
CA ARG A 308 20.48 -7.53 -3.00
C ARG A 308 19.36 -8.49 -3.36
N GLY A 309 18.43 -8.08 -4.23
CA GLY A 309 17.29 -8.90 -4.66
C GLY A 309 16.13 -8.95 -3.65
N LEU A 310 16.02 -7.98 -2.74
CA LEU A 310 14.83 -7.85 -1.89
C LEU A 310 13.62 -7.39 -2.70
N SER A 311 12.45 -7.88 -2.33
CA SER A 311 11.18 -7.27 -2.73
C SER A 311 11.00 -5.98 -1.96
N VAL A 312 11.07 -4.83 -2.65
CA VAL A 312 10.89 -3.50 -2.05
C VAL A 312 9.48 -3.01 -2.33
N ALA A 313 8.75 -2.63 -1.29
CA ALA A 313 7.49 -1.91 -1.36
C ALA A 313 7.69 -0.44 -0.97
N LEU A 314 6.77 0.42 -1.42
CA LEU A 314 6.67 1.83 -1.03
C LEU A 314 5.33 2.08 -0.36
N ALA A 315 5.32 2.92 0.67
CA ALA A 315 4.10 3.31 1.35
C ALA A 315 4.18 4.75 1.88
N THR A 316 3.04 5.33 2.26
CA THR A 316 2.98 6.73 2.68
C THR A 316 3.44 6.95 4.11
N ASP A 317 3.30 5.97 4.98
CA ASP A 317 3.39 6.15 6.44
C ASP A 317 2.44 7.25 6.92
N PHE A 318 1.24 7.33 6.32
CA PHE A 318 0.31 8.42 6.64
C PHE A 318 -0.01 8.46 8.13
N ASN A 319 0.52 9.48 8.80
CA ASN A 319 0.33 9.72 10.22
C ASN A 319 0.52 11.21 10.55
N PRO A 320 -0.03 11.72 11.67
CA PRO A 320 0.05 13.14 11.99
C PRO A 320 1.44 13.60 12.44
N GLY A 321 2.37 12.68 12.73
CA GLY A 321 3.67 12.99 13.33
C GLY A 321 4.81 13.19 12.35
N THR A 322 4.96 12.24 11.46
CA THR A 322 6.16 12.13 10.63
C THR A 322 5.86 12.09 9.14
N SER A 323 4.61 11.83 8.71
CA SER A 323 4.27 11.78 7.29
C SER A 323 2.78 12.07 7.07
N TYR A 324 2.38 13.33 7.07
CA TYR A 324 0.99 13.72 6.77
C TYR A 324 0.78 13.79 5.24
N CYS A 325 0.96 12.65 4.57
CA CYS A 325 0.93 12.52 3.12
C CYS A 325 0.01 11.36 2.71
N GLU A 326 -1.10 11.66 2.03
CA GLU A 326 -2.06 10.70 1.48
C GLU A 326 -1.81 10.41 -0.02
N ASN A 327 -0.67 10.86 -0.57
CA ASN A 327 -0.42 10.87 -2.01
C ASN A 327 0.69 9.91 -2.41
N MET A 328 0.32 8.72 -2.90
CA MET A 328 1.27 7.72 -3.40
C MET A 328 2.08 8.20 -4.61
N GLN A 329 1.60 9.14 -5.45
CA GLN A 329 2.39 9.71 -6.54
C GLN A 329 3.55 10.55 -6.01
N MET A 330 3.34 11.26 -4.89
CA MET A 330 4.44 11.96 -4.20
C MET A 330 5.48 10.96 -3.67
N ILE A 331 5.03 9.83 -3.14
CA ILE A 331 5.91 8.75 -2.65
C ILE A 331 6.75 8.17 -3.79
N LEU A 332 6.14 7.89 -4.95
CA LEU A 332 6.84 7.49 -6.16
C LEU A 332 7.92 8.50 -6.56
N GLY A 333 7.54 9.78 -6.62
CA GLY A 333 8.47 10.88 -6.96
C GLY A 333 9.66 10.98 -6.00
N LEU A 334 9.44 10.82 -4.69
CA LEU A 334 10.50 10.81 -3.68
C LEU A 334 11.42 9.59 -3.83
N ALA A 335 10.86 8.40 -4.08
CA ALA A 335 11.63 7.19 -4.28
C ALA A 335 12.56 7.29 -5.50
N MET A 336 12.06 7.85 -6.60
CA MET A 336 12.85 8.08 -7.81
C MET A 336 13.93 9.14 -7.61
N SER A 337 13.55 10.31 -7.05
CA SER A 337 14.47 11.45 -6.95
C SER A 337 15.49 11.33 -5.82
N SER A 338 15.18 10.61 -4.74
CA SER A 338 15.98 10.61 -3.51
C SER A 338 16.49 9.26 -3.05
N MET A 339 15.92 8.15 -3.58
CA MET A 339 16.28 6.80 -3.15
C MET A 339 16.92 5.95 -4.26
N GLY A 340 17.04 6.50 -5.49
CA GLY A 340 17.70 5.87 -6.64
C GLY A 340 16.88 4.77 -7.31
N MET A 341 15.55 4.82 -7.23
CA MET A 341 14.65 3.92 -7.96
C MET A 341 14.39 4.42 -9.39
N THR A 342 14.22 3.48 -10.32
CA THR A 342 13.62 3.79 -11.63
C THR A 342 12.10 3.90 -11.51
N LEU A 343 11.42 4.40 -12.54
CA LEU A 343 9.95 4.45 -12.57
C LEU A 343 9.34 3.03 -12.49
N GLU A 344 9.94 2.07 -13.21
CA GLU A 344 9.49 0.68 -13.23
C GLU A 344 9.58 0.04 -11.85
N GLU A 345 10.69 0.28 -11.14
CA GLU A 345 10.89 -0.21 -9.78
C GLU A 345 9.92 0.43 -8.80
N ALA A 346 9.69 1.75 -8.92
CA ALA A 346 8.77 2.49 -8.05
C ALA A 346 7.30 2.08 -8.29
N LEU A 347 6.88 1.86 -9.55
CA LEU A 347 5.55 1.34 -9.86
C LEU A 347 5.36 -0.09 -9.34
N THR A 348 6.34 -0.96 -9.55
CA THR A 348 6.33 -2.32 -9.00
C THR A 348 6.23 -2.31 -7.47
N ALA A 349 6.98 -1.41 -6.81
CA ALA A 349 6.98 -1.25 -5.36
C ALA A 349 5.64 -0.75 -4.81
N SER A 350 4.95 0.11 -5.55
CA SER A 350 3.67 0.71 -5.15
C SER A 350 2.43 -0.08 -5.61
N THR A 351 2.61 -1.25 -6.21
CA THR A 351 1.54 -2.12 -6.72
C THR A 351 1.74 -3.54 -6.21
N ILE A 352 2.38 -4.42 -6.99
CA ILE A 352 2.51 -5.85 -6.66
C ILE A 352 3.32 -6.09 -5.38
N ASN A 353 4.39 -5.32 -5.12
CA ASN A 353 5.15 -5.48 -3.88
C ASN A 353 4.42 -4.90 -2.66
N GLY A 354 3.67 -3.79 -2.82
CA GLY A 354 2.73 -3.33 -1.80
C GLY A 354 1.68 -4.40 -1.48
N ALA A 355 1.14 -5.07 -2.51
CA ALA A 355 0.22 -6.19 -2.32
C ALA A 355 0.89 -7.39 -1.62
N ARG A 356 2.18 -7.68 -1.90
CA ARG A 356 2.95 -8.70 -1.16
C ARG A 356 3.10 -8.34 0.31
N ALA A 357 3.40 -7.06 0.63
CA ALA A 357 3.49 -6.58 2.00
C ALA A 357 2.16 -6.67 2.78
N LEU A 358 1.04 -6.83 2.06
CA LEU A 358 -0.29 -7.11 2.60
C LEU A 358 -0.74 -8.57 2.43
N ALA A 359 0.13 -9.45 1.88
CA ALA A 359 -0.20 -10.84 1.54
C ALA A 359 -1.43 -10.98 0.62
N LEU A 360 -1.63 -10.02 -0.29
CA LEU A 360 -2.73 -9.97 -1.26
C LEU A 360 -2.28 -10.10 -2.73
N HIS A 361 -1.00 -10.34 -2.99
CA HIS A 361 -0.41 -10.34 -4.33
C HIS A 361 -0.97 -11.39 -5.29
N GLU A 362 -1.58 -12.45 -4.76
CA GLU A 362 -2.31 -13.43 -5.56
C GLU A 362 -3.65 -12.89 -6.10
N GLN A 363 -4.17 -11.82 -5.48
CA GLN A 363 -5.47 -11.25 -5.80
C GLN A 363 -5.40 -9.91 -6.51
N ILE A 364 -4.40 -9.06 -6.16
CA ILE A 364 -4.27 -7.66 -6.62
C ILE A 364 -2.81 -7.28 -6.88
N GLY A 365 -2.59 -6.07 -7.37
CA GLY A 365 -1.27 -5.46 -7.53
C GLY A 365 -0.62 -5.69 -8.89
N SER A 366 -1.25 -6.50 -9.75
CA SER A 366 -0.91 -6.65 -11.17
C SER A 366 -2.18 -6.91 -11.97
N ILE A 367 -2.14 -6.66 -13.28
CA ILE A 367 -3.25 -6.92 -14.20
C ILE A 367 -2.97 -8.26 -14.88
N GLU A 368 -3.61 -9.31 -14.39
CA GLU A 368 -3.46 -10.69 -14.84
C GLU A 368 -4.82 -11.40 -14.79
N VAL A 369 -5.06 -12.30 -15.74
CA VAL A 369 -6.28 -13.13 -15.74
C VAL A 369 -6.37 -13.93 -14.44
N GLY A 370 -7.55 -13.92 -13.80
CA GLY A 370 -7.83 -14.55 -12.51
C GLY A 370 -7.63 -13.63 -11.32
N LYS A 371 -7.08 -12.43 -11.49
CA LYS A 371 -6.97 -11.42 -10.43
C LYS A 371 -8.16 -10.47 -10.45
N ARG A 372 -8.37 -9.79 -9.34
CA ARG A 372 -9.40 -8.76 -9.21
C ARG A 372 -9.08 -7.56 -10.11
N CYS A 373 -10.11 -7.01 -10.72
CA CYS A 373 -10.00 -5.84 -11.57
C CYS A 373 -9.91 -4.56 -10.73
N GLU A 374 -8.74 -4.32 -10.14
CA GLU A 374 -8.44 -3.11 -9.37
C GLU A 374 -7.45 -2.26 -10.15
N LEU A 375 -7.91 -1.14 -10.72
CA LEU A 375 -7.20 -0.36 -11.72
C LEU A 375 -7.14 1.12 -11.34
N ALA A 376 -6.06 1.79 -11.76
CA ALA A 376 -5.94 3.24 -11.79
C ALA A 376 -5.88 3.73 -13.24
N PHE A 377 -6.72 4.71 -13.58
CA PHE A 377 -6.76 5.38 -14.87
C PHE A 377 -6.06 6.73 -14.75
N TRP A 378 -5.09 6.99 -15.62
CA TRP A 378 -4.25 8.17 -15.57
C TRP A 378 -4.55 9.11 -16.73
N SER A 379 -4.76 10.39 -16.44
CA SER A 379 -4.99 11.44 -17.45
C SER A 379 -3.67 11.90 -18.08
N ILE A 380 -2.97 10.95 -18.70
CA ILE A 380 -1.67 11.13 -19.33
C ILE A 380 -1.62 10.36 -20.65
N SER A 381 -0.66 10.70 -21.51
CA SER A 381 -0.48 10.04 -22.82
C SER A 381 0.57 8.94 -22.81
N ASP A 382 1.47 8.96 -21.83
CA ASP A 382 2.55 7.99 -21.67
C ASP A 382 2.83 7.73 -20.19
N TYR A 383 3.05 6.47 -19.81
CA TYR A 383 3.27 6.08 -18.40
C TYR A 383 4.49 6.75 -17.76
N HIS A 384 5.48 7.19 -18.55
CA HIS A 384 6.64 7.90 -18.04
C HIS A 384 6.27 9.24 -17.36
N GLU A 385 5.12 9.81 -17.70
CA GLU A 385 4.64 11.04 -17.09
C GLU A 385 4.31 10.85 -15.59
N ILE A 386 4.00 9.63 -15.13
CA ILE A 386 3.67 9.32 -13.73
C ILE A 386 4.79 9.78 -12.78
N GLY A 387 6.04 9.50 -13.13
CA GLY A 387 7.19 9.89 -12.33
C GLY A 387 7.75 11.28 -12.66
N TYR A 388 7.49 11.78 -13.86
CA TYR A 388 8.03 13.04 -14.34
C TYR A 388 7.20 14.24 -13.92
N HIS A 389 5.87 14.16 -14.00
CA HIS A 389 4.97 15.27 -13.68
C HIS A 389 4.55 15.20 -12.21
N PHE A 390 5.49 15.48 -11.32
CA PHE A 390 5.30 15.43 -9.86
C PHE A 390 4.53 16.65 -9.32
N GLY A 391 3.95 16.51 -8.13
CA GLY A 391 3.28 17.59 -7.40
C GLY A 391 1.81 17.84 -7.80
N VAL A 392 1.28 17.06 -8.74
CA VAL A 392 -0.12 17.06 -9.14
C VAL A 392 -0.70 15.65 -9.07
N ASN A 393 -2.00 15.54 -8.95
CA ASN A 393 -2.68 14.26 -9.05
C ASN A 393 -2.99 13.98 -10.54
N LEU A 394 -2.37 12.96 -11.10
CA LEU A 394 -2.56 12.53 -12.49
C LEU A 394 -3.59 11.39 -12.61
N VAL A 395 -3.97 10.77 -11.50
CA VAL A 395 -5.01 9.74 -11.51
C VAL A 395 -6.36 10.41 -11.75
N GLN A 396 -7.03 9.98 -12.81
CA GLN A 396 -8.34 10.46 -13.22
C GLN A 396 -9.46 9.72 -12.49
N SER A 397 -9.30 8.41 -12.34
CA SER A 397 -10.25 7.55 -11.63
C SER A 397 -9.62 6.24 -11.21
N VAL A 398 -10.30 5.52 -10.32
CA VAL A 398 -9.96 4.16 -9.91
C VAL A 398 -11.17 3.24 -10.07
N LEU A 399 -10.93 2.00 -10.43
CA LEU A 399 -11.91 0.92 -10.40
C LEU A 399 -11.45 -0.08 -9.33
N ILE A 400 -12.33 -0.42 -8.40
CA ILE A 400 -12.11 -1.45 -7.38
C ILE A 400 -13.30 -2.42 -7.45
N SER A 401 -13.02 -3.68 -7.62
CA SER A 401 -14.02 -4.75 -7.80
C SER A 401 -14.32 -5.50 -6.50
#